data_490cdce2d6963abb4b2044ff82946de2
#
_entry.id   490cdce2d6963abb4b2044ff82946de2
#
_cell.length_a   1.000
_cell.length_b   1.000
_cell.length_c   1.000
_cell.angle_alpha   90.00
_cell.angle_beta   90.00
_cell.angle_gamma   90.00
#
_symmetry.space_group_name_H-M   'P 1'
#
loop_
_entity.id
_entity.type
_entity.pdbx_description
1 polymer ?
#
loop_
_entity_poly.entity_id
_entity_poly.type
_entity_poly.pdbx_seq_one_letter_code
_entity_poly.pdbx_strand_id
1 'polypeptide(L)'
;MSQLKLGLLLFGAVLLLPVTNVYGHGLGIETISSVDIQGKKISILVELPLSFDNLDEKQITITAIEDETRKNAKNVTFLIGLFYENEMIFRNYFFTSDGILQIKVTPTQEGEIIIHGEQDSLLGAWYGTELNPLKITGPIFNSGGLYNFEIEVRTIDEPTNILKDSGIYKVDLSVAETTQYWQKDAQNQDVSFRIKSYFDQISNFEYDSENKQVTFEMPFDWSEKQMSHIPVVHEEIHFPNEFTEFLSPGYIGHVNGIKLFKSSVTIDDYSNEDERIVHLVLLQDHIRFLKNQMKKLEEPLPDNMVFTLSTTEKIDFPLTAYTKSEDFLLNLSWDPLTIEPDTKIKFVFTIRDGATNVPLRNSDYTFVIIQGGKEIYRTTGMAIVGGDSEDYYFTEDQTGPTIIRFENIRNTGQETEFGFVVVPEFGSFVTLILFISIMAIIILSKKTSFTLRKFQLQGN
;
A
#
# COMPACT_ATOMS: atom_id res chain seq x y z
N MET A 1 -54.65 0.27 -5.20
CA MET A 1 -53.84 -0.83 -4.56
C MET A 1 -52.85 -1.55 -5.49
N SER A 2 -52.65 -1.19 -6.72
CA SER A 2 -51.69 -1.85 -7.66
C SER A 2 -50.30 -1.20 -7.72
N GLN A 3 -50.22 0.08 -7.45
CA GLN A 3 -48.92 0.83 -7.51
C GLN A 3 -48.00 0.53 -6.34
N LEU A 4 -48.55 0.19 -5.18
CA LEU A 4 -47.74 -0.11 -3.96
C LEU A 4 -47.05 -1.49 -4.01
N LYS A 5 -47.65 -2.44 -4.76
CA LYS A 5 -47.05 -3.79 -4.95
C LYS A 5 -45.90 -3.83 -5.94
N LEU A 6 -45.90 -2.92 -6.93
CA LEU A 6 -44.83 -2.81 -7.91
C LEU A 6 -43.58 -2.17 -7.30
N GLY A 7 -43.74 -1.19 -6.40
CA GLY A 7 -42.63 -0.55 -5.68
C GLY A 7 -41.93 -1.51 -4.72
N LEU A 8 -42.66 -2.43 -4.08
CA LEU A 8 -42.09 -3.41 -3.15
C LEU A 8 -41.33 -4.53 -3.86
N LEU A 9 -41.72 -4.86 -5.09
CA LEU A 9 -41.04 -5.86 -5.93
C LEU A 9 -39.73 -5.30 -6.54
N LEU A 10 -39.69 -4.01 -6.87
CA LEU A 10 -38.49 -3.32 -7.34
C LEU A 10 -37.47 -3.11 -6.21
N PHE A 11 -37.94 -2.84 -4.97
CA PHE A 11 -37.06 -2.71 -3.80
C PHE A 11 -36.47 -4.06 -3.36
N GLY A 12 -37.18 -5.16 -3.56
CA GLY A 12 -36.68 -6.51 -3.27
C GLY A 12 -35.70 -7.04 -4.32
N ALA A 13 -35.74 -6.53 -5.57
CA ALA A 13 -34.82 -6.95 -6.63
C ALA A 13 -33.43 -6.29 -6.56
N VAL A 14 -33.31 -5.11 -5.91
CA VAL A 14 -32.04 -4.41 -5.72
C VAL A 14 -31.20 -5.07 -4.61
N LEU A 15 -31.80 -5.88 -3.73
CA LEU A 15 -31.08 -6.61 -2.66
C LEU A 15 -30.53 -7.99 -3.08
N LEU A 16 -30.66 -8.35 -4.37
CA LEU A 16 -30.20 -9.65 -4.90
C LEU A 16 -29.08 -9.51 -5.96
N LEU A 17 -28.42 -8.35 -6.02
CA LEU A 17 -27.17 -8.30 -6.79
C LEU A 17 -26.14 -9.13 -6.02
N PRO A 18 -25.48 -10.10 -6.67
CA PRO A 18 -24.38 -10.81 -6.06
C PRO A 18 -23.29 -9.75 -5.76
N VAL A 19 -23.06 -9.47 -4.50
CA VAL A 19 -21.84 -8.79 -4.08
C VAL A 19 -20.72 -9.77 -4.42
N THR A 20 -20.07 -9.58 -5.54
CA THR A 20 -18.81 -10.26 -5.83
C THR A 20 -17.83 -9.72 -4.79
N ASN A 21 -17.59 -10.50 -3.75
CA ASN A 21 -16.53 -10.21 -2.80
C ASN A 21 -15.22 -10.21 -3.59
N VAL A 22 -14.70 -9.05 -3.87
CA VAL A 22 -13.29 -8.90 -4.31
C VAL A 22 -12.47 -9.19 -3.06
N TYR A 23 -11.96 -10.40 -2.99
CA TYR A 23 -11.06 -10.82 -1.92
C TYR A 23 -9.68 -10.23 -2.20
N GLY A 24 -9.31 -9.20 -1.47
CA GLY A 24 -7.93 -8.74 -1.37
C GLY A 24 -7.13 -9.76 -0.58
N HIS A 25 -6.46 -10.66 -1.27
CA HIS A 25 -5.58 -11.63 -0.64
C HIS A 25 -4.30 -10.93 -0.17
N GLY A 26 -3.83 -11.24 1.05
CA GLY A 26 -2.52 -10.83 1.57
C GLY A 26 -2.47 -9.59 2.45
N LEU A 27 -3.56 -8.83 2.58
CA LEU A 27 -3.64 -7.65 3.46
C LEU A 27 -4.57 -7.94 4.66
N GLY A 28 -4.13 -8.82 5.57
CA GLY A 28 -4.83 -9.06 6.85
C GLY A 28 -6.12 -9.85 6.77
N ILE A 29 -6.61 -10.22 5.58
CA ILE A 29 -7.83 -11.03 5.40
C ILE A 29 -7.61 -12.04 4.28
N GLU A 30 -7.78 -13.32 4.57
CA GLU A 30 -7.74 -14.37 3.56
C GLU A 30 -8.91 -15.34 3.71
N THR A 31 -9.54 -15.68 2.58
CA THR A 31 -10.55 -16.74 2.49
C THR A 31 -9.99 -17.95 1.78
N ILE A 32 -9.93 -19.06 2.45
CA ILE A 32 -9.45 -20.32 1.85
C ILE A 32 -10.61 -21.02 1.15
N SER A 33 -10.32 -21.52 -0.06
CA SER A 33 -11.27 -22.28 -0.85
C SER A 33 -11.87 -23.45 -0.07
N SER A 34 -13.14 -23.73 -0.34
CA SER A 34 -13.89 -24.74 0.36
C SER A 34 -13.29 -26.15 0.24
N VAL A 35 -13.24 -26.84 1.35
CA VAL A 35 -12.95 -28.29 1.41
C VAL A 35 -14.24 -29.03 1.74
N ASP A 36 -14.43 -30.19 1.12
CA ASP A 36 -15.55 -31.08 1.47
C ASP A 36 -15.26 -31.75 2.81
N ILE A 37 -16.08 -31.46 3.81
CA ILE A 37 -16.05 -32.09 5.12
C ILE A 37 -17.38 -32.80 5.35
N GLN A 38 -17.38 -34.13 5.22
CA GLN A 38 -18.56 -34.96 5.40
C GLN A 38 -19.76 -34.55 4.52
N GLY A 39 -19.50 -34.15 3.27
CA GLY A 39 -20.52 -33.73 2.32
C GLY A 39 -20.96 -32.26 2.45
N LYS A 40 -20.33 -31.49 3.34
CA LYS A 40 -20.47 -30.05 3.45
C LYS A 40 -19.24 -29.34 2.92
N LYS A 41 -19.41 -28.34 2.11
CA LYS A 41 -18.32 -27.46 1.67
C LYS A 41 -18.10 -26.36 2.71
N ILE A 42 -16.94 -26.41 3.37
CA ILE A 42 -16.57 -25.46 4.42
C ILE A 42 -15.40 -24.59 3.92
N SER A 43 -15.60 -23.29 3.94
CA SER A 43 -14.55 -22.30 3.73
C SER A 43 -14.07 -21.74 5.07
N ILE A 44 -12.79 -21.42 5.17
CA ILE A 44 -12.20 -20.78 6.35
C ILE A 44 -11.82 -19.35 5.96
N LEU A 45 -12.30 -18.38 6.73
CA LEU A 45 -11.90 -16.98 6.67
C LEU A 45 -10.97 -16.69 7.84
N VAL A 46 -9.79 -16.14 7.57
CA VAL A 46 -8.87 -15.68 8.61
C VAL A 46 -8.66 -14.18 8.45
N GLU A 47 -8.80 -13.46 9.54
CA GLU A 47 -8.68 -12.01 9.59
C GLU A 47 -7.66 -11.61 10.65
N LEU A 48 -6.71 -10.74 10.27
CA LEU A 48 -5.72 -10.09 11.13
C LEU A 48 -5.82 -8.57 10.96
N PRO A 49 -5.44 -7.76 11.96
CA PRO A 49 -5.23 -6.33 11.74
C PRO A 49 -4.11 -6.08 10.72
N LEU A 50 -4.28 -5.09 9.86
CA LEU A 50 -3.30 -4.74 8.81
C LEU A 50 -1.95 -4.25 9.35
N SER A 51 -1.94 -3.66 10.54
CA SER A 51 -0.71 -3.21 11.18
C SER A 51 -0.72 -3.53 12.66
N PHE A 52 0.46 -3.83 13.17
CA PHE A 52 0.71 -4.11 14.58
C PHE A 52 1.63 -3.03 15.16
N ASP A 53 1.21 -1.78 15.09
CA ASP A 53 1.94 -0.70 15.74
C ASP A 53 1.86 -0.92 17.26
N ASN A 54 3.02 -1.12 17.88
CA ASN A 54 3.22 -1.33 19.31
C ASN A 54 2.70 -2.65 19.91
N LEU A 55 2.97 -2.84 21.23
CA LEU A 55 2.55 -3.98 22.05
C LEU A 55 1.05 -3.97 22.40
N ASP A 56 0.21 -3.35 21.59
CA ASP A 56 -1.23 -3.32 21.82
C ASP A 56 -1.88 -4.69 21.57
N GLU A 57 -2.99 -4.93 22.24
CA GLU A 57 -3.77 -6.17 22.06
C GLU A 57 -4.19 -6.32 20.59
N LYS A 58 -3.84 -7.45 19.98
CA LYS A 58 -4.14 -7.78 18.59
C LYS A 58 -5.27 -8.81 18.54
N GLN A 59 -6.10 -8.73 17.52
CA GLN A 59 -7.23 -9.66 17.37
C GLN A 59 -7.07 -10.50 16.10
N ILE A 60 -7.15 -11.83 16.27
CA ILE A 60 -7.25 -12.80 15.18
C ILE A 60 -8.71 -13.30 15.17
N THR A 61 -9.33 -13.32 14.01
CA THR A 61 -10.65 -13.92 13.83
C THR A 61 -10.56 -15.04 12.81
N ILE A 62 -11.02 -16.24 13.17
CA ILE A 62 -11.07 -17.41 12.29
C ILE A 62 -12.51 -17.85 12.22
N THR A 63 -13.11 -17.81 11.02
CA THR A 63 -14.51 -18.16 10.80
C THR A 63 -14.63 -19.36 9.88
N ALA A 64 -15.39 -20.38 10.31
CA ALA A 64 -15.78 -21.49 9.44
C ALA A 64 -17.15 -21.22 8.84
N ILE A 65 -17.23 -21.19 7.51
CA ILE A 65 -18.45 -20.84 6.77
C ILE A 65 -18.87 -22.04 5.92
N GLU A 66 -20.14 -22.43 6.05
CA GLU A 66 -20.77 -23.43 5.18
C GLU A 66 -21.17 -22.74 3.86
N ASP A 67 -20.55 -23.11 2.76
CA ASP A 67 -20.69 -22.38 1.47
C ASP A 67 -22.11 -22.39 0.92
N GLU A 68 -22.82 -23.51 1.08
CA GLU A 68 -24.17 -23.66 0.53
C GLU A 68 -25.18 -22.76 1.24
N THR A 69 -25.05 -22.63 2.56
CA THR A 69 -25.99 -21.86 3.37
C THR A 69 -25.52 -20.44 3.65
N ARG A 70 -24.23 -20.15 3.42
CA ARG A 70 -23.54 -18.91 3.79
C ARG A 70 -23.66 -18.59 5.29
N LYS A 71 -23.82 -19.60 6.12
CA LYS A 71 -23.88 -19.48 7.58
C LYS A 71 -22.61 -20.03 8.19
N ASN A 72 -22.31 -19.54 9.39
CA ASN A 72 -21.21 -20.08 10.17
C ASN A 72 -21.52 -21.53 10.57
N ALA A 73 -20.55 -22.40 10.42
CA ALA A 73 -20.59 -23.76 10.92
C ALA A 73 -20.62 -23.73 12.45
N LYS A 74 -21.30 -24.69 13.09
CA LYS A 74 -21.41 -24.71 14.54
C LYS A 74 -20.52 -25.79 15.16
N ASN A 75 -20.18 -25.58 16.43
CA ASN A 75 -19.41 -26.53 17.24
C ASN A 75 -18.16 -27.00 16.54
N VAL A 76 -17.35 -26.04 16.12
CA VAL A 76 -16.12 -26.29 15.35
C VAL A 76 -14.92 -26.36 16.29
N THR A 77 -14.15 -27.43 16.19
CA THR A 77 -12.82 -27.49 16.80
C THR A 77 -11.76 -27.35 15.71
N PHE A 78 -10.91 -26.38 15.87
CA PHE A 78 -9.73 -26.17 15.02
C PHE A 78 -8.47 -26.69 15.73
N LEU A 79 -7.58 -27.32 14.98
CA LEU A 79 -6.18 -27.43 15.35
C LEU A 79 -5.44 -26.35 14.55
N ILE A 80 -4.87 -25.36 15.23
CA ILE A 80 -4.22 -24.22 14.61
C ILE A 80 -2.74 -24.25 14.95
N GLY A 81 -1.90 -24.30 13.92
CA GLY A 81 -0.47 -24.01 13.98
C GLY A 81 -0.19 -22.62 13.44
N LEU A 82 0.58 -21.84 14.16
CA LEU A 82 1.12 -20.57 13.71
C LEU A 82 2.62 -20.68 13.57
N PHE A 83 3.15 -20.21 12.43
CA PHE A 83 4.56 -20.25 12.08
C PHE A 83 5.02 -18.87 11.62
N TYR A 84 6.29 -18.58 11.87
CA TYR A 84 7.00 -17.42 11.37
C TYR A 84 8.42 -17.85 10.96
N GLU A 85 8.90 -17.47 9.79
CA GLU A 85 10.20 -17.89 9.25
C GLU A 85 10.42 -19.44 9.28
N ASN A 86 9.36 -20.22 9.02
CA ASN A 86 9.31 -21.67 9.15
C ASN A 86 9.50 -22.23 10.58
N GLU A 87 9.57 -21.38 11.60
CA GLU A 87 9.58 -21.81 13.00
C GLU A 87 8.17 -21.80 13.57
N MET A 88 7.82 -22.87 14.30
CA MET A 88 6.51 -23.01 14.91
C MET A 88 6.43 -22.15 16.17
N ILE A 89 5.55 -21.13 16.16
CA ILE A 89 5.27 -20.29 17.32
C ILE A 89 4.41 -21.06 18.31
N PHE A 90 3.26 -21.58 17.87
CA PHE A 90 2.42 -22.47 18.68
C PHE A 90 1.62 -23.43 17.80
N ARG A 91 1.10 -24.51 18.42
CA ARG A 91 0.10 -25.41 17.84
C ARG A 91 -0.82 -25.92 18.94
N ASN A 92 -2.13 -25.56 18.86
CA ASN A 92 -3.10 -25.91 19.87
C ASN A 92 -4.49 -26.16 19.29
N TYR A 93 -5.34 -26.86 20.08
CA TYR A 93 -6.76 -27.04 19.79
C TYR A 93 -7.57 -25.86 20.32
N PHE A 94 -8.49 -25.39 19.49
CA PHE A 94 -9.41 -24.29 19.81
C PHE A 94 -10.84 -24.69 19.43
N PHE A 95 -11.79 -24.41 20.31
CA PHE A 95 -13.19 -24.72 20.09
C PHE A 95 -14.04 -23.46 20.06
N THR A 96 -15.00 -23.42 19.15
CA THR A 96 -16.02 -22.38 19.09
C THR A 96 -17.39 -22.98 18.83
N SER A 97 -18.42 -22.50 19.53
CA SER A 97 -19.78 -22.99 19.39
C SER A 97 -20.56 -22.31 18.26
N ASP A 98 -20.17 -21.11 17.86
CA ASP A 98 -20.83 -20.26 16.84
C ASP A 98 -20.12 -20.21 15.49
N GLY A 99 -18.98 -20.92 15.37
CA GLY A 99 -18.18 -20.97 14.16
C GLY A 99 -17.24 -19.79 13.98
N ILE A 100 -17.20 -18.87 14.94
CA ILE A 100 -16.29 -17.71 14.97
C ILE A 100 -15.35 -17.85 16.16
N LEU A 101 -14.11 -18.20 15.90
CA LEU A 101 -13.06 -18.19 16.90
C LEU A 101 -12.39 -16.83 16.91
N GLN A 102 -12.55 -16.08 18.00
CA GLN A 102 -11.87 -14.81 18.20
C GLN A 102 -10.78 -14.98 19.25
N ILE A 103 -9.56 -14.59 18.89
CA ILE A 103 -8.39 -14.68 19.74
C ILE A 103 -7.82 -13.27 19.90
N LYS A 104 -7.63 -12.83 21.14
CA LYS A 104 -6.94 -11.61 21.49
C LYS A 104 -5.53 -11.94 21.94
N VAL A 105 -4.55 -11.44 21.19
CA VAL A 105 -3.13 -11.63 21.48
C VAL A 105 -2.59 -10.38 22.17
N THR A 106 -1.99 -10.55 23.34
CA THR A 106 -1.20 -9.52 24.00
C THR A 106 0.29 -9.86 23.81
N PRO A 107 0.97 -9.19 22.86
CA PRO A 107 2.37 -9.46 22.57
C PRO A 107 3.26 -9.14 23.79
N THR A 108 4.29 -9.96 24.00
CA THR A 108 5.37 -9.69 24.95
C THR A 108 6.71 -9.83 24.24
N GLN A 109 7.72 -9.09 24.65
CA GLN A 109 9.04 -9.16 24.01
C GLN A 109 9.70 -10.55 24.18
N GLU A 110 9.51 -11.15 25.35
CA GLU A 110 10.09 -12.44 25.73
C GLU A 110 9.11 -13.20 26.62
N GLY A 111 9.35 -14.49 26.82
CA GLY A 111 8.59 -15.34 27.73
C GLY A 111 7.96 -16.54 27.06
N GLU A 112 7.15 -17.25 27.82
CA GLU A 112 6.37 -18.39 27.30
C GLU A 112 5.01 -17.94 26.74
N ILE A 113 4.49 -18.67 25.77
CA ILE A 113 3.14 -18.43 25.25
C ILE A 113 2.15 -19.04 26.22
N ILE A 114 1.28 -18.19 26.78
CA ILE A 114 0.26 -18.58 27.74
C ILE A 114 -1.10 -18.36 27.14
N ILE A 115 -1.89 -19.42 27.06
CA ILE A 115 -3.30 -19.37 26.63
C ILE A 115 -4.17 -19.28 27.89
N HIS A 116 -5.01 -18.25 27.95
CA HIS A 116 -5.88 -18.00 29.10
C HIS A 116 -7.31 -18.38 28.75
N GLY A 117 -7.93 -19.25 29.52
CA GLY A 117 -9.31 -19.68 29.32
C GLY A 117 -9.60 -21.06 29.89
N GLU A 118 -10.73 -21.60 29.49
CA GLU A 118 -11.17 -22.95 29.85
C GLU A 118 -10.90 -23.89 28.65
N GLN A 119 -10.61 -25.15 28.98
CA GLN A 119 -10.47 -26.20 27.99
C GLN A 119 -11.66 -27.16 28.04
N ASP A 120 -12.11 -27.63 26.89
CA ASP A 120 -13.05 -28.73 26.83
C ASP A 120 -12.41 -30.03 27.33
N SER A 121 -13.20 -30.90 27.90
CA SER A 121 -12.73 -32.16 28.49
C SER A 121 -12.46 -33.27 27.46
N LEU A 122 -12.87 -33.12 26.20
CA LEU A 122 -12.79 -34.14 25.18
C LEU A 122 -11.47 -34.07 24.40
N LEU A 123 -11.14 -32.90 23.85
CA LEU A 123 -9.94 -32.67 23.04
C LEU A 123 -8.93 -31.77 23.74
N GLY A 124 -9.26 -31.21 24.92
CA GLY A 124 -8.44 -30.20 25.58
C GLY A 124 -8.41 -28.88 24.79
N ALA A 125 -9.43 -28.63 23.99
CA ALA A 125 -9.48 -27.45 23.13
C ALA A 125 -9.86 -26.21 23.93
N TRP A 126 -9.15 -25.11 23.71
CA TRP A 126 -9.38 -23.83 24.33
C TRP A 126 -10.67 -23.19 23.79
N TYR A 127 -11.55 -22.77 24.69
CA TYR A 127 -12.87 -22.26 24.34
C TYR A 127 -12.83 -20.76 24.02
N GLY A 128 -13.28 -20.39 22.81
CA GLY A 128 -13.38 -18.99 22.37
C GLY A 128 -14.55 -18.76 21.42
N THR A 129 -15.19 -17.60 21.52
CA THR A 129 -16.28 -17.17 20.63
C THR A 129 -16.15 -15.69 20.34
N GLU A 130 -16.93 -15.18 19.41
CA GLU A 130 -17.01 -13.73 19.12
C GLU A 130 -17.36 -12.90 20.38
N LEU A 131 -18.30 -13.37 21.18
CA LEU A 131 -18.75 -12.66 22.39
C LEU A 131 -17.81 -12.86 23.59
N ASN A 132 -17.02 -13.93 23.60
CA ASN A 132 -16.06 -14.24 24.64
C ASN A 132 -14.71 -14.64 24.02
N PRO A 133 -13.91 -13.65 23.55
CA PRO A 133 -12.64 -13.92 22.91
C PRO A 133 -11.65 -14.64 23.82
N LEU A 134 -10.94 -15.59 23.26
CA LEU A 134 -9.83 -16.24 23.93
C LEU A 134 -8.64 -15.25 24.03
N LYS A 135 -7.88 -15.34 25.13
CA LYS A 135 -6.69 -14.51 25.32
C LYS A 135 -5.42 -15.35 25.24
N ILE A 136 -4.45 -14.83 24.48
CA ILE A 136 -3.09 -15.39 24.41
C ILE A 136 -2.09 -14.30 24.75
N THR A 137 -1.14 -14.60 25.63
CA THR A 137 -0.03 -13.71 25.99
C THR A 137 1.28 -14.39 25.63
N GLY A 138 2.20 -13.70 24.97
CA GLY A 138 3.49 -14.27 24.61
C GLY A 138 4.20 -13.52 23.48
N PRO A 139 5.40 -13.98 23.10
CA PRO A 139 6.16 -13.41 21.98
C PRO A 139 5.54 -13.82 20.63
N ILE A 140 4.38 -13.27 20.32
CA ILE A 140 3.60 -13.50 19.10
C ILE A 140 3.43 -12.16 18.41
N PHE A 141 3.69 -12.10 17.10
CA PHE A 141 3.63 -10.85 16.29
C PHE A 141 4.55 -9.74 16.80
N ASN A 142 5.73 -10.11 17.26
CA ASN A 142 6.76 -9.14 17.70
C ASN A 142 7.46 -8.46 16.53
N SER A 143 7.44 -9.08 15.37
CA SER A 143 8.04 -8.59 14.14
C SER A 143 7.00 -8.55 13.03
N GLY A 144 7.15 -7.61 12.11
CA GLY A 144 6.44 -7.67 10.84
C GLY A 144 6.92 -8.83 9.98
N GLY A 145 6.23 -9.09 8.91
CA GLY A 145 6.56 -10.16 7.97
C GLY A 145 5.43 -11.16 7.75
N LEU A 146 5.75 -12.24 7.08
CA LEU A 146 4.79 -13.26 6.64
C LEU A 146 4.59 -14.34 7.70
N TYR A 147 3.37 -14.42 8.22
CA TYR A 147 2.93 -15.44 9.18
C TYR A 147 2.12 -16.52 8.47
N ASN A 148 2.47 -17.79 8.70
CA ASN A 148 1.82 -18.93 8.11
C ASN A 148 0.90 -19.61 9.13
N PHE A 149 -0.37 -19.77 8.79
CA PHE A 149 -1.34 -20.51 9.57
C PHE A 149 -1.57 -21.88 8.93
N GLU A 150 -1.51 -22.95 9.73
CA GLU A 150 -2.00 -24.27 9.38
C GLU A 150 -3.25 -24.55 10.21
N ILE A 151 -4.39 -24.65 9.57
CA ILE A 151 -5.67 -24.84 10.24
C ILE A 151 -6.28 -26.18 9.81
N GLU A 152 -6.58 -27.04 10.78
CA GLU A 152 -7.30 -28.28 10.56
C GLU A 152 -8.66 -28.21 11.27
N VAL A 153 -9.75 -28.53 10.59
CA VAL A 153 -11.07 -28.68 11.23
C VAL A 153 -11.17 -30.09 11.83
N ARG A 154 -11.26 -30.20 13.14
CA ARG A 154 -11.26 -31.49 13.87
C ARG A 154 -12.66 -31.96 14.25
N THR A 155 -13.58 -31.05 14.52
CA THR A 155 -15.01 -31.34 14.72
C THR A 155 -15.85 -30.30 14.01
N ILE A 156 -17.10 -30.68 13.66
CA ILE A 156 -18.10 -29.80 13.09
C ILE A 156 -19.49 -30.31 13.46
N ASP A 157 -20.43 -29.40 13.65
CA ASP A 157 -21.83 -29.55 14.09
C ASP A 157 -21.95 -30.12 15.52
N GLU A 158 -21.20 -31.17 15.87
CA GLU A 158 -21.19 -31.77 17.20
C GLU A 158 -19.76 -31.91 17.72
N PRO A 159 -19.48 -31.54 19.00
CA PRO A 159 -18.13 -31.62 19.57
C PRO A 159 -17.55 -33.06 19.59
N THR A 160 -18.40 -34.08 19.58
CA THR A 160 -18.01 -35.49 19.60
C THR A 160 -17.75 -36.08 18.20
N ASN A 161 -18.10 -35.35 17.13
CA ASN A 161 -17.91 -35.76 15.75
C ASN A 161 -16.47 -35.49 15.30
N ILE A 162 -15.53 -36.30 15.76
CA ILE A 162 -14.10 -36.14 15.43
C ILE A 162 -13.84 -36.64 14.01
N LEU A 163 -13.38 -35.74 13.16
CA LEU A 163 -13.05 -35.98 11.76
C LEU A 163 -11.73 -36.78 11.66
N LYS A 164 -11.72 -37.87 10.88
CA LYS A 164 -10.51 -38.68 10.67
C LYS A 164 -9.57 -38.08 9.66
N ASP A 165 -10.12 -37.46 8.60
CA ASP A 165 -9.39 -36.83 7.53
C ASP A 165 -9.96 -35.39 7.35
N SER A 166 -9.39 -34.43 8.06
CA SER A 166 -9.64 -33.02 7.82
C SER A 166 -8.51 -32.50 6.95
N GLY A 167 -8.83 -31.84 5.85
CA GLY A 167 -7.83 -31.15 5.06
C GLY A 167 -7.10 -30.09 5.90
N ILE A 168 -5.83 -29.84 5.59
CA ILE A 168 -5.07 -28.74 6.17
C ILE A 168 -5.29 -27.52 5.30
N TYR A 169 -5.84 -26.48 5.89
CA TYR A 169 -5.93 -25.17 5.28
C TYR A 169 -4.64 -24.39 5.60
N LYS A 170 -3.97 -23.89 4.57
CA LYS A 170 -2.77 -23.06 4.73
C LYS A 170 -3.10 -21.64 4.35
N VAL A 171 -2.76 -20.72 5.23
CA VAL A 171 -3.01 -19.29 5.11
C VAL A 171 -1.73 -18.55 5.37
N ASP A 172 -1.35 -17.65 4.47
CA ASP A 172 -0.20 -16.79 4.61
C ASP A 172 -0.70 -15.33 4.76
N LEU A 173 -0.53 -14.76 5.94
CA LEU A 173 -0.96 -13.41 6.26
C LEU A 173 0.22 -12.53 6.63
N SER A 174 0.31 -11.37 6.01
CA SER A 174 1.36 -10.40 6.29
C SER A 174 0.96 -9.49 7.45
N VAL A 175 1.93 -9.25 8.31
CA VAL A 175 1.89 -8.22 9.37
C VAL A 175 2.80 -7.09 8.93
N ALA A 176 2.25 -5.90 8.77
CA ALA A 176 3.05 -4.75 8.36
C ALA A 176 4.06 -4.35 9.45
N GLU A 177 5.27 -4.07 9.01
CA GLU A 177 6.33 -3.52 9.88
C GLU A 177 6.75 -2.15 9.39
N THR A 178 6.98 -1.24 10.33
CA THR A 178 7.50 0.10 10.03
C THR A 178 8.88 0.24 10.63
N THR A 179 9.89 0.44 9.78
CA THR A 179 11.27 0.64 10.19
C THR A 179 11.73 2.03 9.82
N GLN A 180 12.37 2.73 10.77
CA GLN A 180 12.92 4.06 10.56
C GLN A 180 14.41 4.00 10.29
N TYR A 181 14.84 4.72 9.24
CA TYR A 181 16.24 4.84 8.83
C TYR A 181 16.65 6.31 8.81
N TRP A 182 17.87 6.58 9.30
CA TRP A 182 18.49 7.90 9.24
C TRP A 182 19.59 7.88 8.19
N GLN A 183 19.52 8.80 7.25
CA GLN A 183 20.45 8.92 6.14
C GLN A 183 20.97 10.35 6.05
N LYS A 184 21.99 10.59 5.23
CA LYS A 184 22.53 11.92 4.96
C LYS A 184 22.09 12.42 3.60
N ASP A 185 21.66 13.69 3.56
CA ASP A 185 21.43 14.40 2.29
C ASP A 185 22.75 14.89 1.67
N ALA A 186 22.68 15.55 0.50
CA ALA A 186 23.86 16.12 -0.19
C ALA A 186 24.56 17.21 0.62
N GLN A 187 23.88 17.84 1.60
CA GLN A 187 24.43 18.83 2.53
C GLN A 187 24.95 18.20 3.83
N ASN A 188 24.99 16.86 3.92
CA ASN A 188 25.38 16.09 5.10
C ASN A 188 24.48 16.31 6.34
N GLN A 189 23.19 16.68 6.11
CA GLN A 189 22.17 16.80 7.14
C GLN A 189 21.45 15.46 7.34
N ASP A 190 20.97 15.20 8.55
CA ASP A 190 20.20 13.98 8.84
C ASP A 190 18.80 14.08 8.26
N VAL A 191 18.41 13.09 7.48
CA VAL A 191 17.06 12.90 6.94
C VAL A 191 16.52 11.57 7.39
N SER A 192 15.28 11.53 7.83
CA SER A 192 14.63 10.29 8.22
C SER A 192 13.77 9.74 7.07
N PHE A 193 13.91 8.44 6.84
CA PHE A 193 12.99 7.66 6.03
C PHE A 193 12.29 6.65 6.93
N ARG A 194 11.01 6.43 6.70
CA ARG A 194 10.26 5.32 7.29
C ARG A 194 9.80 4.41 6.16
N ILE A 195 10.16 3.14 6.26
CA ILE A 195 9.69 2.14 5.31
C ILE A 195 8.67 1.27 6.01
N LYS A 196 7.48 1.17 5.44
CA LYS A 196 6.44 0.28 5.91
C LYS A 196 6.29 -0.85 4.90
N SER A 197 6.71 -2.03 5.30
CA SER A 197 6.55 -3.24 4.51
C SER A 197 5.28 -3.96 4.95
N TYR A 198 4.48 -4.38 3.98
CA TYR A 198 3.29 -5.20 4.19
C TYR A 198 3.51 -6.66 3.82
N PHE A 199 4.74 -7.06 3.53
CA PHE A 199 5.04 -8.42 3.12
C PHE A 199 6.04 -9.10 4.05
N ASP A 200 7.29 -8.60 4.10
CA ASP A 200 8.35 -9.18 4.94
C ASP A 200 9.29 -8.08 5.44
N GLN A 201 10.21 -8.42 6.34
CA GLN A 201 11.18 -7.48 6.88
C GLN A 201 12.12 -6.96 5.80
N ILE A 202 12.43 -5.67 5.86
CA ILE A 202 13.42 -5.07 4.98
C ILE A 202 14.77 -4.94 5.65
N SER A 203 15.82 -4.93 4.83
CA SER A 203 17.21 -4.79 5.25
C SER A 203 18.00 -3.93 4.26
N ASN A 204 19.24 -3.60 4.60
CA ASN A 204 20.19 -2.92 3.73
C ASN A 204 19.65 -1.63 3.10
N PHE A 205 18.91 -0.82 3.91
CA PHE A 205 18.37 0.46 3.44
C PHE A 205 19.50 1.48 3.27
N GLU A 206 19.55 2.10 2.08
CA GLU A 206 20.52 3.12 1.71
C GLU A 206 19.85 4.24 0.89
N TYR A 207 20.24 5.48 1.15
CA TYR A 207 19.92 6.64 0.31
C TYR A 207 21.19 7.18 -0.33
N ASP A 208 21.23 7.17 -1.66
CA ASP A 208 22.27 7.79 -2.48
C ASP A 208 21.81 9.21 -2.86
N SER A 209 22.41 10.22 -2.21
CA SER A 209 22.10 11.64 -2.45
C SER A 209 22.58 12.13 -3.81
N GLU A 210 23.62 11.54 -4.40
CA GLU A 210 24.13 11.93 -5.72
C GLU A 210 23.15 11.52 -6.83
N ASN A 211 22.65 10.29 -6.75
CA ASN A 211 21.68 9.74 -7.71
C ASN A 211 20.22 9.97 -7.30
N LYS A 212 19.98 10.54 -6.13
CA LYS A 212 18.64 10.73 -5.53
C LYS A 212 17.84 9.43 -5.57
N GLN A 213 18.43 8.40 -4.99
CA GLN A 213 17.96 7.03 -5.08
C GLN A 213 17.90 6.37 -3.70
N VAL A 214 16.79 5.70 -3.41
CA VAL A 214 16.63 4.80 -2.27
C VAL A 214 16.79 3.37 -2.75
N THR A 215 17.52 2.56 -1.97
CA THR A 215 17.66 1.12 -2.20
C THR A 215 17.44 0.37 -0.89
N PHE A 216 16.73 -0.76 -0.93
CA PHE A 216 16.56 -1.67 0.19
C PHE A 216 16.29 -3.09 -0.30
N GLU A 217 16.45 -4.06 0.58
CA GLU A 217 16.27 -5.48 0.29
C GLU A 217 15.18 -6.09 1.15
N MET A 218 14.48 -7.07 0.61
CA MET A 218 13.49 -7.88 1.31
C MET A 218 13.65 -9.35 0.90
N PRO A 219 13.64 -10.32 1.83
CA PRO A 219 13.64 -11.74 1.50
C PRO A 219 12.48 -12.13 0.60
N PHE A 220 12.73 -12.98 -0.42
CA PHE A 220 11.68 -13.41 -1.31
C PHE A 220 11.97 -14.76 -1.98
N ASP A 221 11.04 -15.70 -1.83
CA ASP A 221 11.10 -17.00 -2.51
C ASP A 221 10.40 -16.93 -3.89
N TRP A 222 11.19 -16.98 -4.96
CA TRP A 222 10.73 -16.99 -6.34
C TRP A 222 10.20 -18.34 -6.81
N SER A 223 10.00 -19.33 -5.95
CA SER A 223 9.38 -20.61 -6.33
C SER A 223 7.93 -20.41 -6.81
N GLU A 224 7.47 -21.25 -7.77
CA GLU A 224 6.07 -21.18 -8.23
C GLU A 224 5.09 -21.48 -7.10
N LYS A 225 5.48 -22.33 -6.17
CA LYS A 225 4.67 -22.69 -5.02
C LYS A 225 4.40 -21.46 -4.16
N GLN A 226 5.45 -20.70 -3.82
CA GLN A 226 5.32 -19.51 -2.96
C GLN A 226 4.58 -18.40 -3.70
N MET A 227 4.99 -18.07 -4.92
CA MET A 227 4.38 -17.00 -5.71
C MET A 227 2.88 -17.20 -5.99
N SER A 228 2.41 -18.48 -6.04
CA SER A 228 0.98 -18.75 -6.26
C SER A 228 0.10 -18.34 -5.08
N HIS A 229 0.67 -18.15 -3.90
CA HIS A 229 -0.02 -17.74 -2.67
C HIS A 229 0.17 -16.25 -2.35
N ILE A 230 1.04 -15.54 -3.10
CA ILE A 230 1.30 -14.12 -2.89
C ILE A 230 0.52 -13.29 -3.91
N PRO A 231 -0.57 -12.64 -3.50
CA PRO A 231 -1.37 -11.81 -4.41
C PRO A 231 -0.74 -10.44 -4.64
N VAL A 232 -0.08 -9.88 -3.63
CA VAL A 232 0.52 -8.55 -3.66
C VAL A 232 1.74 -8.45 -2.74
N VAL A 233 2.75 -7.72 -3.18
CA VAL A 233 3.83 -7.18 -2.34
C VAL A 233 3.65 -5.68 -2.33
N HIS A 234 3.59 -5.07 -1.15
CA HIS A 234 3.34 -3.65 -0.99
C HIS A 234 4.33 -3.06 0.01
N GLU A 235 5.05 -2.03 -0.45
CA GLU A 235 6.00 -1.27 0.33
C GLU A 235 5.64 0.21 0.28
N GLU A 236 5.74 0.91 1.41
CA GLU A 236 5.58 2.35 1.50
C GLU A 236 6.89 2.99 1.93
N ILE A 237 7.34 3.99 1.20
CA ILE A 237 8.51 4.79 1.50
C ILE A 237 8.04 6.17 1.92
N HIS A 238 8.19 6.49 3.21
CA HIS A 238 7.79 7.75 3.81
C HIS A 238 9.01 8.65 4.00
N PHE A 239 8.91 9.91 3.66
CA PHE A 239 9.93 10.93 3.91
C PHE A 239 9.31 12.30 4.08
N PRO A 240 9.96 13.25 4.83
CA PRO A 240 9.41 14.57 5.08
C PRO A 240 9.18 15.37 3.80
N ASN A 241 8.08 16.10 3.70
CA ASN A 241 7.81 17.03 2.59
C ASN A 241 8.85 18.13 2.45
N GLU A 242 9.58 18.45 3.53
CA GLU A 242 10.68 19.42 3.54
C GLU A 242 11.96 18.86 2.90
N PHE A 243 12.04 17.54 2.68
CA PHE A 243 13.18 16.90 2.02
C PHE A 243 13.12 17.11 0.50
N THR A 244 13.36 18.36 0.07
CA THR A 244 13.22 18.80 -1.33
C THR A 244 14.17 18.11 -2.30
N GLU A 245 15.30 17.55 -1.82
CA GLU A 245 16.26 16.82 -2.63
C GLU A 245 15.64 15.56 -3.25
N PHE A 246 14.80 14.85 -2.51
CA PHE A 246 14.11 13.65 -2.96
C PHE A 246 12.65 13.92 -3.38
N LEU A 247 12.13 15.12 -3.11
CA LEU A 247 10.79 15.52 -3.53
C LEU A 247 10.77 15.71 -5.06
N SER A 248 10.04 14.88 -5.78
CA SER A 248 10.02 14.84 -7.24
C SER A 248 8.60 14.68 -7.77
N PRO A 249 8.28 15.22 -8.96
CA PRO A 249 6.99 15.01 -9.60
C PRO A 249 6.73 13.55 -10.03
N GLY A 250 7.77 12.71 -10.05
CA GLY A 250 7.63 11.31 -10.40
C GLY A 250 8.79 10.47 -9.88
N TYR A 251 8.56 9.16 -9.82
CA TYR A 251 9.56 8.17 -9.42
C TYR A 251 9.61 7.00 -10.39
N ILE A 252 10.78 6.39 -10.49
CA ILE A 252 11.01 5.16 -11.24
C ILE A 252 11.44 4.09 -10.25
N GLY A 253 10.63 3.03 -10.15
CA GLY A 253 10.93 1.86 -9.34
C GLY A 253 11.60 0.76 -10.16
N HIS A 254 12.50 0.02 -9.52
CA HIS A 254 13.05 -1.23 -10.05
C HIS A 254 13.02 -2.31 -8.95
N VAL A 255 12.93 -3.56 -9.38
CA VAL A 255 13.20 -4.72 -8.53
C VAL A 255 14.26 -5.57 -9.22
N ASN A 256 15.35 -5.85 -8.51
CA ASN A 256 16.51 -6.59 -9.05
C ASN A 256 16.99 -6.03 -10.41
N GLY A 257 17.05 -4.69 -10.53
CA GLY A 257 17.44 -3.98 -11.74
C GLY A 257 16.40 -3.94 -12.87
N ILE A 258 15.25 -4.62 -12.71
CA ILE A 258 14.17 -4.63 -13.70
C ILE A 258 13.19 -3.51 -13.39
N LYS A 259 12.97 -2.62 -14.36
CA LYS A 259 12.05 -1.48 -14.23
C LYS A 259 10.63 -1.98 -13.97
N LEU A 260 9.99 -1.41 -12.96
CA LEU A 260 8.61 -1.67 -12.61
C LEU A 260 7.64 -1.02 -13.59
N PHE A 261 6.42 -1.56 -13.63
CA PHE A 261 5.32 -0.91 -14.33
C PHE A 261 4.99 0.43 -13.63
N LYS A 262 4.52 1.38 -14.41
CA LYS A 262 4.14 2.68 -13.90
C LYS A 262 3.05 2.60 -12.84
N SER A 263 2.10 1.68 -13.02
CA SER A 263 1.03 1.41 -12.05
C SER A 263 1.52 0.82 -10.73
N SER A 264 2.76 0.34 -10.68
CA SER A 264 3.37 -0.20 -9.46
C SER A 264 4.03 0.86 -8.58
N VAL A 265 4.12 2.12 -9.04
CA VAL A 265 4.73 3.23 -8.29
C VAL A 265 3.71 4.35 -8.23
N THR A 266 3.19 4.64 -7.05
CA THR A 266 2.20 5.71 -6.84
C THR A 266 2.65 6.65 -5.73
N ILE A 267 2.25 7.92 -5.84
CA ILE A 267 2.58 8.98 -4.89
C ILE A 267 1.33 9.29 -4.08
N ASP A 268 1.49 9.35 -2.77
CA ASP A 268 0.46 9.75 -1.82
C ASP A 268 0.95 10.97 -1.03
N ASP A 269 0.35 12.12 -1.29
CA ASP A 269 0.63 13.39 -0.64
C ASP A 269 -0.51 13.82 0.30
N TYR A 270 -1.47 12.93 0.57
CA TYR A 270 -2.70 13.28 1.28
C TYR A 270 -2.92 12.49 2.58
N SER A 271 -2.36 11.31 2.70
CA SER A 271 -2.55 10.48 3.92
C SER A 271 -1.81 11.06 5.13
N ASN A 272 -0.76 11.85 4.90
CA ASN A 272 -0.01 12.55 5.94
C ASN A 272 0.39 13.96 5.46
N GLU A 273 0.01 14.99 6.22
CA GLU A 273 0.28 16.38 5.85
C GLU A 273 1.78 16.74 5.88
N ASP A 274 2.59 16.05 6.70
CA ASP A 274 4.00 16.35 6.92
C ASP A 274 4.94 15.47 6.08
N GLU A 275 4.43 14.42 5.44
CA GLU A 275 5.24 13.44 4.74
C GLU A 275 4.66 13.11 3.36
N ARG A 276 5.55 12.87 2.42
CA ARG A 276 5.23 12.18 1.18
C ARG A 276 5.38 10.69 1.36
N ILE A 277 4.45 9.93 0.82
CA ILE A 277 4.49 8.47 0.76
C ILE A 277 4.60 8.04 -0.70
N VAL A 278 5.56 7.18 -0.99
CA VAL A 278 5.65 6.53 -2.30
C VAL A 278 5.37 5.05 -2.11
N HIS A 279 4.31 4.57 -2.73
CA HIS A 279 3.91 3.16 -2.69
C HIS A 279 4.58 2.40 -3.83
N LEU A 280 5.12 1.23 -3.52
CA LEU A 280 5.55 0.21 -4.47
C LEU A 280 4.60 -0.98 -4.34
N VAL A 281 3.73 -1.19 -5.34
CA VAL A 281 2.71 -2.23 -5.32
C VAL A 281 2.94 -3.22 -6.46
N LEU A 282 3.25 -4.46 -6.12
CA LEU A 282 3.51 -5.54 -7.06
C LEU A 282 2.39 -6.58 -6.96
N LEU A 283 1.51 -6.59 -7.93
CA LEU A 283 0.50 -7.66 -8.04
C LEU A 283 1.16 -8.98 -8.47
N GLN A 284 0.50 -10.09 -8.25
CA GLN A 284 1.01 -11.43 -8.60
C GLN A 284 1.52 -11.51 -10.05
N ASP A 285 0.83 -10.90 -11.00
CA ASP A 285 1.26 -10.88 -12.40
C ASP A 285 2.51 -10.04 -12.63
N HIS A 286 2.70 -8.95 -11.85
CA HIS A 286 3.94 -8.18 -11.85
C HIS A 286 5.11 -9.02 -11.32
N ILE A 287 4.90 -9.78 -10.25
CA ILE A 287 5.92 -10.69 -9.68
C ILE A 287 6.31 -11.77 -10.68
N ARG A 288 5.33 -12.39 -11.36
CA ARG A 288 5.59 -13.36 -12.43
C ARG A 288 6.34 -12.75 -13.60
N PHE A 289 6.00 -11.53 -13.98
CA PHE A 289 6.73 -10.79 -15.01
C PHE A 289 8.19 -10.58 -14.61
N LEU A 290 8.47 -10.09 -13.40
CA LEU A 290 9.83 -9.89 -12.89
C LEU A 290 10.64 -11.18 -12.94
N LYS A 291 10.11 -12.28 -12.41
CA LYS A 291 10.74 -13.60 -12.49
C LYS A 291 11.07 -14.00 -13.91
N ASN A 292 10.13 -13.80 -14.84
CA ASN A 292 10.34 -14.16 -16.25
C ASN A 292 11.43 -13.29 -16.92
N GLN A 293 11.56 -12.01 -16.53
CA GLN A 293 12.62 -11.15 -17.01
C GLN A 293 13.99 -11.60 -16.45
N MET A 294 14.09 -11.87 -15.14
CA MET A 294 15.33 -12.38 -14.52
C MET A 294 15.78 -13.69 -15.17
N LYS A 295 14.88 -14.64 -15.44
CA LYS A 295 15.21 -15.88 -16.14
C LYS A 295 15.80 -15.65 -17.54
N LYS A 296 15.42 -14.59 -18.25
CA LYS A 296 15.98 -14.25 -19.57
C LYS A 296 17.41 -13.73 -19.49
N LEU A 297 17.84 -13.25 -18.33
CA LEU A 297 19.20 -12.80 -18.10
C LEU A 297 20.17 -13.96 -17.83
N GLU A 298 19.67 -15.21 -17.79
CA GLU A 298 20.43 -16.46 -17.56
C GLU A 298 21.18 -16.48 -16.21
N GLU A 299 20.78 -15.63 -15.24
CA GLU A 299 21.33 -15.61 -13.89
C GLU A 299 20.46 -16.45 -12.93
N PRO A 300 21.06 -17.02 -11.87
CA PRO A 300 20.30 -17.64 -10.80
C PRO A 300 19.30 -16.63 -10.19
N LEU A 301 18.09 -17.08 -9.86
CA LEU A 301 17.14 -16.22 -9.17
C LEU A 301 17.72 -15.86 -7.78
N PRO A 302 17.71 -14.58 -7.40
CA PRO A 302 18.18 -14.17 -6.07
C PRO A 302 17.24 -14.64 -4.97
N ASP A 303 17.73 -14.71 -3.73
CA ASP A 303 16.93 -15.07 -2.55
C ASP A 303 16.20 -13.85 -1.95
N ASN A 304 16.26 -12.70 -2.63
CA ASN A 304 15.64 -11.44 -2.18
C ASN A 304 15.08 -10.62 -3.35
N MET A 305 14.26 -9.64 -3.01
CA MET A 305 13.92 -8.50 -3.85
C MET A 305 14.79 -7.31 -3.44
N VAL A 306 15.55 -6.76 -4.38
CA VAL A 306 16.27 -5.49 -4.21
C VAL A 306 15.44 -4.40 -4.84
N PHE A 307 14.78 -3.62 -4.03
CA PHE A 307 14.00 -2.47 -4.46
C PHE A 307 14.90 -1.26 -4.67
N THR A 308 14.64 -0.53 -5.73
CA THR A 308 15.30 0.75 -6.01
C THR A 308 14.25 1.75 -6.44
N LEU A 309 14.23 2.92 -5.80
CA LEU A 309 13.35 4.03 -6.14
C LEU A 309 14.19 5.27 -6.43
N SER A 310 14.13 5.78 -7.66
CA SER A 310 14.85 6.99 -8.08
C SER A 310 13.87 8.10 -8.45
N THR A 311 14.25 9.34 -8.22
CA THR A 311 13.50 10.50 -8.69
C THR A 311 13.56 10.61 -10.22
N THR A 312 12.54 11.19 -10.83
CA THR A 312 12.56 11.52 -12.26
C THR A 312 11.88 12.87 -12.51
N GLU A 313 12.55 13.72 -13.26
CA GLU A 313 11.95 14.97 -13.77
C GLU A 313 11.05 14.67 -14.97
N LYS A 314 11.24 13.52 -15.60
CA LYS A 314 10.45 13.11 -16.75
C LYS A 314 9.22 12.34 -16.29
N ILE A 315 8.09 13.03 -16.31
CA ILE A 315 6.78 12.39 -16.12
C ILE A 315 6.40 11.70 -17.42
N ASP A 316 6.27 10.39 -17.38
CA ASP A 316 5.75 9.63 -18.52
C ASP A 316 4.22 9.73 -18.51
N PHE A 317 3.65 10.58 -19.32
CA PHE A 317 2.21 10.70 -19.50
C PHE A 317 1.62 9.60 -20.40
N PRO A 318 0.35 9.25 -20.18
CA PRO A 318 -0.53 9.69 -19.09
C PRO A 318 -0.22 8.99 -17.76
N LEU A 319 -0.43 9.69 -16.64
CA LEU A 319 -0.58 9.04 -15.35
C LEU A 319 -1.84 8.19 -15.37
N THR A 320 -1.84 7.07 -14.66
CA THR A 320 -2.96 6.13 -14.69
C THR A 320 -3.31 5.72 -13.27
N ALA A 321 -4.59 5.81 -12.91
CA ALA A 321 -5.09 5.36 -11.62
C ALA A 321 -6.45 4.70 -11.75
N TYR A 322 -6.67 3.62 -10.97
CA TYR A 322 -7.97 2.98 -10.84
C TYR A 322 -8.77 3.62 -9.73
N THR A 323 -10.09 3.57 -9.83
CA THR A 323 -10.95 3.78 -8.66
C THR A 323 -10.81 2.63 -7.69
N LYS A 324 -11.19 2.84 -6.42
CA LYS A 324 -11.06 1.83 -5.36
C LYS A 324 -11.74 0.49 -5.68
N SER A 325 -12.83 0.51 -6.45
CA SER A 325 -13.53 -0.70 -6.91
C SER A 325 -13.01 -1.27 -8.23
N GLU A 326 -11.99 -0.61 -8.86
CA GLU A 326 -11.44 -0.94 -10.17
C GLU A 326 -12.43 -0.86 -11.34
N ASP A 327 -13.65 -0.34 -11.13
CA ASP A 327 -14.64 -0.18 -12.19
C ASP A 327 -14.22 0.87 -13.22
N PHE A 328 -13.46 1.88 -12.82
CA PHE A 328 -12.98 2.94 -13.71
C PHE A 328 -11.46 3.05 -13.65
N LEU A 329 -10.90 3.27 -14.85
CA LEU A 329 -9.49 3.61 -15.05
C LEU A 329 -9.40 5.03 -15.58
N LEU A 330 -8.67 5.91 -14.90
CA LEU A 330 -8.43 7.26 -15.33
C LEU A 330 -7.00 7.44 -15.81
N ASN A 331 -6.85 8.15 -16.91
CA ASN A 331 -5.56 8.63 -17.41
C ASN A 331 -5.52 10.14 -17.27
N LEU A 332 -4.44 10.70 -16.74
CA LEU A 332 -4.24 12.13 -16.56
C LEU A 332 -2.93 12.58 -17.18
N SER A 333 -2.94 13.72 -17.84
CA SER A 333 -1.77 14.43 -18.34
C SER A 333 -1.97 15.92 -18.14
N TRP A 334 -0.90 16.69 -18.14
CA TRP A 334 -1.00 18.17 -18.10
C TRP A 334 0.08 18.84 -18.93
N ASP A 335 -0.16 20.09 -19.27
CA ASP A 335 0.73 20.96 -20.02
C ASP A 335 0.66 22.40 -19.45
N PRO A 336 1.82 23.03 -19.15
CA PRO A 336 3.20 22.57 -19.31
C PRO A 336 3.58 21.45 -18.33
N LEU A 337 4.66 20.71 -18.65
CA LEU A 337 5.13 19.56 -17.85
C LEU A 337 5.48 19.95 -16.42
N THR A 338 6.19 21.06 -16.25
CA THR A 338 6.47 21.65 -14.93
C THR A 338 5.33 22.58 -14.56
N ILE A 339 4.75 22.34 -13.40
CA ILE A 339 3.66 23.17 -12.86
C ILE A 339 4.29 24.23 -11.98
N GLU A 340 4.20 25.48 -12.40
CA GLU A 340 4.70 26.66 -11.71
C GLU A 340 3.53 27.60 -11.40
N PRO A 341 3.62 28.43 -10.33
CA PRO A 341 2.66 29.49 -10.07
C PRO A 341 2.51 30.45 -11.25
N ASP A 342 1.39 31.13 -11.32
CA ASP A 342 1.01 32.13 -12.33
C ASP A 342 1.08 31.63 -13.78
N THR A 343 1.26 30.33 -13.97
CA THR A 343 1.23 29.67 -15.27
C THR A 343 -0.09 28.94 -15.46
N LYS A 344 -0.67 29.06 -16.65
CA LYS A 344 -1.87 28.30 -16.99
C LYS A 344 -1.54 26.83 -17.19
N ILE A 345 -2.10 25.99 -16.37
CA ILE A 345 -1.96 24.54 -16.47
C ILE A 345 -3.23 23.99 -17.08
N LYS A 346 -3.07 23.18 -18.11
CA LYS A 346 -4.17 22.44 -18.72
C LYS A 346 -4.08 20.96 -18.34
N PHE A 347 -5.00 20.49 -17.53
CA PHE A 347 -5.15 19.07 -17.19
C PHE A 347 -6.02 18.41 -18.24
N VAL A 348 -5.53 17.32 -18.85
CA VAL A 348 -6.24 16.52 -19.86
C VAL A 348 -6.38 15.11 -19.35
N PHE A 349 -7.59 14.57 -19.34
CA PHE A 349 -7.83 13.25 -18.78
C PHE A 349 -8.82 12.43 -19.61
N THR A 350 -8.81 11.11 -19.41
CA THR A 350 -9.79 10.20 -19.99
C THR A 350 -10.30 9.26 -18.91
N ILE A 351 -11.61 8.97 -18.96
CA ILE A 351 -12.30 8.02 -18.10
C ILE A 351 -12.58 6.77 -18.93
N ARG A 352 -12.11 5.63 -18.44
CA ARG A 352 -12.18 4.35 -19.13
C ARG A 352 -12.84 3.29 -18.24
N ASP A 353 -13.38 2.28 -18.86
CA ASP A 353 -13.83 1.07 -18.17
C ASP A 353 -12.62 0.31 -17.63
N GLY A 354 -12.65 -0.03 -16.33
CA GLY A 354 -11.50 -0.62 -15.63
C GLY A 354 -11.13 -2.02 -16.15
N ALA A 355 -12.12 -2.80 -16.59
CA ALA A 355 -11.89 -4.16 -17.08
C ALA A 355 -11.49 -4.21 -18.56
N THR A 356 -12.11 -3.37 -19.40
CA THR A 356 -11.93 -3.42 -20.87
C THR A 356 -10.99 -2.36 -21.40
N ASN A 357 -10.62 -1.36 -20.59
CA ASN A 357 -9.82 -0.20 -20.96
C ASN A 357 -10.43 0.64 -22.12
N VAL A 358 -11.76 0.55 -22.34
CA VAL A 358 -12.47 1.30 -23.36
C VAL A 358 -12.90 2.65 -22.82
N PRO A 359 -12.68 3.78 -23.54
CA PRO A 359 -13.15 5.09 -23.11
C PRO A 359 -14.67 5.13 -22.91
N LEU A 360 -15.11 5.64 -21.76
CA LEU A 360 -16.50 5.72 -21.36
C LEU A 360 -17.08 7.09 -21.77
N ARG A 361 -18.03 7.08 -22.71
CA ARG A 361 -18.70 8.31 -23.15
C ARG A 361 -19.73 8.80 -22.13
N ASN A 362 -20.01 10.12 -22.17
CA ASN A 362 -20.99 10.79 -21.31
C ASN A 362 -20.79 10.46 -19.83
N SER A 363 -19.54 10.61 -19.38
CA SER A 363 -19.16 10.33 -17.99
C SER A 363 -19.12 11.62 -17.20
N ASP A 364 -20.07 11.79 -16.26
CA ASP A 364 -20.05 12.87 -15.29
C ASP A 364 -18.86 12.68 -14.34
N TYR A 365 -18.29 13.77 -13.90
CA TYR A 365 -17.20 13.81 -12.93
C TYR A 365 -17.23 15.09 -12.11
N THR A 366 -16.61 15.04 -10.95
CA THR A 366 -16.22 16.20 -10.17
C THR A 366 -14.70 16.24 -10.12
N PHE A 367 -14.09 17.33 -10.57
CA PHE A 367 -12.65 17.55 -10.54
C PHE A 367 -12.31 18.47 -9.37
N VAL A 368 -11.39 18.03 -8.50
CA VAL A 368 -11.02 18.73 -7.28
C VAL A 368 -9.50 18.86 -7.20
N ILE A 369 -9.00 20.04 -6.81
CA ILE A 369 -7.60 20.23 -6.47
C ILE A 369 -7.50 20.44 -4.95
N ILE A 370 -6.61 19.68 -4.30
CA ILE A 370 -6.40 19.69 -2.86
C ILE A 370 -4.93 19.99 -2.58
N GLN A 371 -4.67 20.89 -1.64
CA GLN A 371 -3.32 21.22 -1.20
C GLN A 371 -3.31 21.50 0.29
N GLY A 372 -2.32 20.96 1.04
CA GLY A 372 -2.27 21.04 2.51
C GLY A 372 -3.57 20.58 3.17
N GLY A 373 -4.18 19.49 2.69
CA GLY A 373 -5.45 18.96 3.20
C GLY A 373 -6.68 19.84 2.92
N LYS A 374 -6.55 20.95 2.16
CA LYS A 374 -7.63 21.89 1.84
C LYS A 374 -7.98 21.84 0.36
N GLU A 375 -9.27 21.82 0.07
CA GLU A 375 -9.76 22.02 -1.30
C GLU A 375 -9.52 23.46 -1.73
N ILE A 376 -8.76 23.62 -2.81
CA ILE A 376 -8.45 24.95 -3.40
C ILE A 376 -9.21 25.19 -4.71
N TYR A 377 -9.74 24.15 -5.33
CA TYR A 377 -10.54 24.22 -6.55
C TYR A 377 -11.52 23.06 -6.66
N ARG A 378 -12.73 23.32 -7.15
CA ARG A 378 -13.74 22.30 -7.45
C ARG A 378 -14.56 22.71 -8.66
N THR A 379 -14.75 21.78 -9.59
CA THR A 379 -15.65 21.94 -10.73
C THR A 379 -16.31 20.61 -11.08
N THR A 380 -17.40 20.65 -11.80
CA THR A 380 -18.10 19.46 -12.32
C THR A 380 -18.18 19.54 -13.83
N GLY A 381 -18.02 18.41 -14.50
CA GLY A 381 -18.05 18.34 -15.95
C GLY A 381 -18.60 17.01 -16.46
N MET A 382 -18.62 16.86 -17.79
CA MET A 382 -19.04 15.64 -18.46
C MET A 382 -18.08 15.30 -19.61
N ALA A 383 -17.35 14.21 -19.49
CA ALA A 383 -16.48 13.68 -20.53
C ALA A 383 -17.31 13.04 -21.66
N ILE A 384 -17.75 13.85 -22.65
CA ILE A 384 -18.70 13.45 -23.70
C ILE A 384 -18.15 12.31 -24.55
N VAL A 385 -16.87 12.38 -24.93
CA VAL A 385 -16.19 11.38 -25.78
C VAL A 385 -15.31 10.42 -24.99
N GLY A 386 -15.43 10.41 -23.66
CA GLY A 386 -14.60 9.62 -22.76
C GLY A 386 -13.36 10.37 -22.27
N GLY A 387 -13.15 11.61 -22.69
CA GLY A 387 -12.11 12.51 -22.20
C GLY A 387 -12.60 13.94 -22.11
N ASP A 388 -11.91 14.73 -21.26
CA ASP A 388 -12.16 16.15 -21.07
C ASP A 388 -10.88 16.86 -20.59
N SER A 389 -10.95 18.16 -20.34
CA SER A 389 -9.83 18.94 -19.83
C SER A 389 -10.28 20.09 -18.94
N GLU A 390 -9.49 20.37 -17.89
CA GLU A 390 -9.68 21.47 -16.95
C GLU A 390 -8.46 22.38 -16.97
N ASP A 391 -8.68 23.68 -16.88
CA ASP A 391 -7.64 24.69 -16.82
C ASP A 391 -7.57 25.27 -15.41
N TYR A 392 -6.35 25.41 -14.84
CA TYR A 392 -6.14 26.01 -13.53
C TYR A 392 -4.88 26.89 -13.49
N TYR A 393 -4.88 27.90 -12.62
CA TYR A 393 -3.74 28.78 -12.33
C TYR A 393 -3.42 28.68 -10.86
N PHE A 394 -2.23 28.15 -10.53
CA PHE A 394 -1.75 28.15 -9.16
C PHE A 394 -1.23 29.54 -8.80
N THR A 395 -1.49 30.01 -7.58
CA THR A 395 -0.94 31.25 -7.05
C THR A 395 0.40 30.98 -6.35
N GLU A 396 1.20 32.04 -6.08
CA GLU A 396 2.53 31.91 -5.45
C GLU A 396 2.50 31.19 -4.09
N ASP A 397 1.39 31.28 -3.35
CA ASP A 397 1.18 30.61 -2.07
C ASP A 397 0.67 29.16 -2.22
N GLN A 398 0.39 28.71 -3.42
CA GLN A 398 -0.06 27.35 -3.76
C GLN A 398 1.09 26.51 -4.33
N THR A 399 2.23 26.48 -3.63
CA THR A 399 3.39 25.66 -4.01
C THR A 399 3.49 24.43 -3.12
N GLY A 400 4.11 23.36 -3.63
CA GLY A 400 4.31 22.13 -2.89
C GLY A 400 3.43 20.97 -3.34
N PRO A 401 3.33 19.91 -2.53
CA PRO A 401 2.54 18.72 -2.83
C PRO A 401 1.06 19.03 -3.03
N THR A 402 0.50 18.52 -4.11
CA THR A 402 -0.86 18.83 -4.55
C THR A 402 -1.51 17.58 -5.12
N ILE A 403 -2.82 17.44 -4.93
CA ILE A 403 -3.62 16.30 -5.37
C ILE A 403 -4.68 16.77 -6.35
N ILE A 404 -4.86 16.04 -7.43
CA ILE A 404 -6.10 16.06 -8.22
C ILE A 404 -6.92 14.85 -7.83
N ARG A 405 -8.15 15.10 -7.38
CA ARG A 405 -9.13 14.06 -7.10
C ARG A 405 -10.27 14.14 -8.13
N PHE A 406 -10.60 13.01 -8.70
CA PHE A 406 -11.82 12.84 -9.47
C PHE A 406 -12.86 12.15 -8.59
N GLU A 407 -13.97 12.81 -8.33
CA GLU A 407 -15.04 12.31 -7.45
C GLU A 407 -16.31 12.04 -8.24
N ASN A 408 -17.18 11.20 -7.67
CA ASN A 408 -18.51 10.90 -8.16
C ASN A 408 -18.54 10.54 -9.67
N ILE A 409 -17.56 9.76 -10.11
CA ILE A 409 -17.42 9.35 -11.51
C ILE A 409 -18.68 8.62 -11.93
N ARG A 410 -19.34 9.10 -13.03
CA ARG A 410 -20.61 8.60 -13.57
C ARG A 410 -21.75 8.50 -12.53
N ASN A 411 -21.73 9.37 -11.52
CA ASN A 411 -22.71 9.39 -10.42
C ASN A 411 -22.73 8.11 -9.58
N THR A 412 -21.58 7.39 -9.50
CA THR A 412 -21.45 6.13 -8.72
C THR A 412 -20.91 6.35 -7.32
N GLY A 413 -20.46 7.57 -7.00
CA GLY A 413 -19.76 7.87 -5.73
C GLY A 413 -18.31 7.38 -5.71
N GLN A 414 -17.79 6.82 -6.81
CA GLN A 414 -16.42 6.36 -6.90
C GLN A 414 -15.45 7.51 -7.19
N GLU A 415 -14.24 7.38 -6.68
CA GLU A 415 -13.19 8.39 -6.75
C GLU A 415 -11.82 7.79 -7.05
N THR A 416 -10.91 8.62 -7.55
CA THR A 416 -9.49 8.31 -7.71
C THR A 416 -8.66 9.59 -7.64
N GLU A 417 -7.36 9.47 -7.35
CA GLU A 417 -6.47 10.59 -7.06
C GLU A 417 -5.16 10.51 -7.84
N PHE A 418 -4.55 11.68 -8.06
CA PHE A 418 -3.24 11.84 -8.67
C PHE A 418 -2.45 12.90 -7.91
N GLY A 419 -1.28 12.53 -7.37
CA GLY A 419 -0.36 13.45 -6.72
C GLY A 419 0.62 14.10 -7.70
N PHE A 420 0.95 15.37 -7.48
CA PHE A 420 1.99 16.10 -8.20
C PHE A 420 2.56 17.22 -7.32
N VAL A 421 3.57 17.93 -7.82
CA VAL A 421 4.18 19.05 -7.09
C VAL A 421 4.07 20.32 -7.92
N VAL A 422 3.57 21.37 -7.30
CA VAL A 422 3.68 22.73 -7.83
C VAL A 422 5.04 23.28 -7.38
N VAL A 423 5.96 23.46 -8.35
CA VAL A 423 7.34 23.87 -8.07
C VAL A 423 7.36 25.36 -7.79
N PRO A 424 7.99 25.84 -6.68
CA PRO A 424 8.15 27.26 -6.45
C PRO A 424 8.94 27.88 -7.61
N GLU A 425 8.45 28.98 -8.16
CA GLU A 425 9.26 29.78 -9.09
C GLU A 425 10.52 30.24 -8.33
N PHE A 426 11.69 29.77 -8.74
CA PHE A 426 12.94 30.34 -8.27
C PHE A 426 13.02 31.76 -8.83
N GLY A 427 12.27 32.69 -8.19
CA GLY A 427 12.05 34.03 -8.67
C GLY A 427 13.35 34.70 -9.02
N SER A 428 13.28 35.64 -9.97
CA SER A 428 14.32 36.58 -10.41
C SER A 428 15.19 37.14 -9.26
N PHE A 429 14.71 37.05 -8.01
CA PHE A 429 15.46 37.42 -6.80
C PHE A 429 16.63 36.47 -6.51
N VAL A 430 16.50 35.16 -6.70
CA VAL A 430 17.60 34.18 -6.46
C VAL A 430 18.66 34.35 -7.53
N THR A 431 18.27 34.54 -8.79
CA THR A 431 19.18 34.88 -9.90
C THR A 431 19.84 36.22 -9.67
N LEU A 432 19.12 37.21 -9.16
CA LEU A 432 19.68 38.50 -8.82
C LEU A 432 20.68 38.41 -7.65
N ILE A 433 20.37 37.66 -6.59
CA ILE A 433 21.26 37.43 -5.46
C ILE A 433 22.52 36.68 -5.93
N LEU A 434 22.36 35.65 -6.76
CA LEU A 434 23.49 34.92 -7.36
C LEU A 434 24.35 35.85 -8.20
N PHE A 435 23.76 36.69 -9.04
CA PHE A 435 24.45 37.69 -9.87
C PHE A 435 25.19 38.73 -9.01
N ILE A 436 24.55 39.23 -7.96
CA ILE A 436 25.17 40.16 -7.00
C ILE A 436 26.31 39.49 -6.25
N SER A 437 26.15 38.24 -5.84
CA SER A 437 27.17 37.47 -5.14
C SER A 437 28.39 37.21 -6.04
N ILE A 438 28.19 36.83 -7.28
CA ILE A 438 29.26 36.62 -8.28
C ILE A 438 29.97 37.96 -8.55
N MET A 439 29.24 39.07 -8.72
CA MET A 439 29.81 40.39 -8.91
C MET A 439 30.62 40.84 -7.68
N ALA A 440 30.13 40.60 -6.47
CA ALA A 440 30.84 40.88 -5.23
C ALA A 440 32.17 40.12 -5.13
N ILE A 441 32.17 38.81 -5.49
CA ILE A 441 33.37 37.99 -5.53
C ILE A 441 34.39 38.52 -6.56
N ILE A 442 33.94 38.91 -7.75
CA ILE A 442 34.80 39.49 -8.79
C ILE A 442 35.40 40.81 -8.34
N ILE A 443 34.64 41.68 -7.68
CA ILE A 443 35.11 42.97 -7.18
C ILE A 443 36.12 42.79 -6.04
N LEU A 444 35.84 41.86 -5.11
CA LEU A 444 36.73 41.54 -4.00
C LEU A 444 38.03 40.91 -4.48
N SER A 445 37.99 40.01 -5.46
CA SER A 445 39.17 39.36 -6.05
C SER A 445 40.08 40.37 -6.78
N LYS A 446 39.50 41.37 -7.47
CA LYS A 446 40.26 42.45 -8.09
C LYS A 446 40.90 43.36 -7.04
N LYS A 447 40.22 43.65 -5.92
CA LYS A 447 40.76 44.48 -4.84
C LYS A 447 41.92 43.81 -4.12
N THR A 448 41.88 42.50 -3.94
CA THR A 448 42.97 41.70 -3.34
C THR A 448 44.21 41.67 -4.23
N SER A 449 44.04 41.52 -5.54
CA SER A 449 45.15 41.57 -6.51
C SER A 449 45.81 42.95 -6.61
N PHE A 450 45.04 44.02 -6.38
CA PHE A 450 45.60 45.40 -6.37
C PHE A 450 46.39 45.69 -5.10
N THR A 451 45.99 45.15 -3.96
CA THR A 451 46.72 45.26 -2.67
C THR A 451 48.03 44.51 -2.68
N LEU A 452 48.06 43.30 -3.25
CA LEU A 452 49.29 42.51 -3.42
C LEU A 452 50.29 43.17 -4.35
N ARG A 453 49.90 43.87 -5.42
CA ARG A 453 50.79 44.64 -6.31
C ARG A 453 51.39 45.86 -5.62
N LYS A 454 50.69 46.54 -4.71
CA LYS A 454 51.22 47.68 -3.94
C LYS A 454 52.30 47.25 -2.92
N PHE A 455 52.20 46.03 -2.35
CA PHE A 455 53.23 45.52 -1.45
C PHE A 455 54.51 45.07 -2.15
N GLN A 456 54.45 44.70 -3.42
CA GLN A 456 55.65 44.33 -4.20
C GLN A 456 56.41 45.54 -4.75
N LEU A 457 55.84 46.74 -4.79
CA LEU A 457 56.47 47.98 -5.25
C LEU A 457 57.10 48.83 -4.15
N GLN A 458 56.94 48.45 -2.86
CA GLN A 458 57.57 49.14 -1.71
C GLN A 458 58.75 48.33 -1.11
N GLY A 459 59.18 47.23 -1.74
CA GLY A 459 60.25 46.36 -1.27
C GLY A 459 61.47 46.33 -2.21
N ASN A 460 61.80 47.45 -2.91
CA ASN A 460 63.07 47.63 -3.63
C ASN A 460 63.71 48.96 -3.23
#